data_35eb96438131042cc3802c47ac439905
#
_entry.id   35eb96438131042cc3802c47ac439905
#
_cell.length_a   1.000
_cell.length_b   1.000
_cell.length_c   1.000
_cell.angle_alpha   90.00
_cell.angle_beta   90.00
_cell.angle_gamma   90.00
#
_symmetry.space_group_name_H-M   'P 1'
#
loop_
_entity.id
_entity.type
_entity.pdbx_description
1 polymer ?
#
loop_
_entity_poly.entity_id
_entity_poly.type
_entity_poly.pdbx_seq_one_letter_code
_entity_poly.pdbx_strand_id
1 'polypeptide(L)'
;EKLQPELPERENSLKILTEYLGEESSAVYSGSGIKLLEAASREQEIRTVLRSVKKLLQKGIKSSEIIILLRDFSFYAGLRNLSDEYGIPVSLPQTAKLNNEPLTEFIYLLIKTAAYSAPAAAVSNLCTLLGCQAVKMLFEFDTELLLRLKTEKLYQSADSFVADGMEVLKDEEQQELNRLLDLIKTVPENACISEYCTAAENILEKLDIALKLGSAYKNGSAGYDAIKNYILAAGRLKDILSLLQSDYAAGGMLNKKITAQDFADILYEAVQGVELVLQKGDMNGVLITEAANIQGVYYPYVFLLGVREGEFPAVKTENWIYNDYERAAMEALGIDLPGTIAGLNEDKYFFAAAAAAALQSLTVSWYSDDSGGASAYVEMLQNTFADNSLEAEKCAPVNIDASLSGNELLENLAFANRNNKLLAEAVENWAERSSIEYIRECCFNRYSGILQSSELLSEFPRKIGS
;
A
#
# COMPACT_ATOMS: atom_id res chain seq x y z
N GLU A 1 -30.26 28.64 14.52
CA GLU A 1 -29.13 28.26 15.42
C GLU A 1 -28.07 27.59 14.59
N LYS A 2 -26.93 28.27 14.39
CA LYS A 2 -25.75 27.64 13.79
C LYS A 2 -25.17 26.74 14.88
N LEU A 3 -25.29 25.43 14.71
CA LEU A 3 -24.48 24.46 15.44
C LEU A 3 -23.01 24.78 15.13
N GLN A 4 -22.36 25.50 16.01
CA GLN A 4 -20.90 25.53 16.03
C GLN A 4 -20.49 24.18 16.64
N PRO A 5 -19.83 23.29 15.89
CA PRO A 5 -19.29 22.08 16.49
C PRO A 5 -18.32 22.52 17.59
N GLU A 6 -18.52 22.04 18.81
CA GLU A 6 -17.55 22.22 19.87
C GLU A 6 -16.24 21.58 19.41
N LEU A 7 -15.21 22.39 19.26
CA LEU A 7 -13.87 21.89 18.93
C LEU A 7 -13.39 20.99 20.07
N PRO A 8 -12.82 19.82 19.79
CA PRO A 8 -12.33 18.93 20.83
C PRO A 8 -11.26 19.63 21.69
N GLU A 9 -11.21 19.25 22.95
CA GLU A 9 -10.22 19.81 23.89
C GLU A 9 -8.80 19.42 23.45
N ARG A 10 -7.91 20.42 23.40
CA ARG A 10 -6.52 20.28 22.96
C ARG A 10 -5.54 20.69 24.05
N GLU A 11 -4.33 20.13 23.98
CA GLU A 11 -3.19 20.60 24.75
C GLU A 11 -2.86 22.07 24.39
N ASN A 12 -2.36 22.86 25.36
CA ASN A 12 -2.22 24.30 25.19
C ASN A 12 -1.27 24.72 24.07
N SER A 13 -0.13 24.04 23.91
CA SER A 13 0.81 24.33 22.81
C SER A 13 0.19 24.07 21.45
N LEU A 14 -0.65 23.05 21.34
CA LEU A 14 -1.38 22.72 20.11
C LEU A 14 -2.49 23.73 19.81
N LYS A 15 -3.10 24.33 20.82
CA LYS A 15 -4.04 25.46 20.62
C LYS A 15 -3.31 26.65 20.02
N ILE A 16 -2.18 27.05 20.63
CA ILE A 16 -1.35 28.15 20.12
C ILE A 16 -0.91 27.88 18.70
N LEU A 17 -0.43 26.64 18.42
CA LEU A 17 -0.03 26.25 17.08
C LEU A 17 -1.15 26.41 16.06
N THR A 18 -2.37 25.98 16.38
CA THR A 18 -3.50 26.07 15.45
C THR A 18 -4.02 27.48 15.22
N GLU A 19 -3.82 28.40 16.19
CA GLU A 19 -4.20 29.81 16.08
C GLU A 19 -3.15 30.64 15.33
N TYR A 20 -1.87 30.35 15.51
CA TYR A 20 -0.76 31.19 15.04
C TYR A 20 0.16 30.48 14.01
N LEU A 21 -0.23 29.34 13.43
CA LEU A 21 0.63 28.61 12.49
C LEU A 21 1.09 29.48 11.32
N GLY A 22 2.37 29.78 11.28
CA GLY A 22 3.01 30.67 10.29
C GLY A 22 2.96 32.15 10.63
N GLU A 23 2.48 32.51 11.84
CA GLU A 23 2.54 33.85 12.42
C GLU A 23 3.38 33.80 13.72
N GLU A 24 4.06 34.88 14.05
CA GLU A 24 4.81 34.97 15.31
C GLU A 24 3.84 35.14 16.47
N SER A 25 3.91 34.27 17.47
CA SER A 25 3.21 34.44 18.73
C SER A 25 4.19 34.89 19.83
N SER A 26 3.70 35.62 20.86
CA SER A 26 4.49 35.94 22.03
C SER A 26 4.60 34.81 23.04
N ALA A 27 4.03 33.66 22.75
CA ALA A 27 4.00 32.49 23.62
C ALA A 27 5.33 31.72 23.57
N VAL A 28 5.92 31.51 24.76
CA VAL A 28 7.09 30.62 24.89
C VAL A 28 6.62 29.18 24.97
N TYR A 29 7.21 28.29 24.20
CA TYR A 29 6.93 26.87 24.27
C TYR A 29 7.43 26.29 25.60
N SER A 30 6.52 25.81 26.41
CA SER A 30 6.83 25.23 27.74
C SER A 30 6.20 23.84 27.95
N GLY A 31 5.54 23.33 26.92
CA GLY A 31 4.75 22.11 27.00
C GLY A 31 5.47 20.86 26.50
N SER A 32 4.75 19.76 26.50
CA SER A 32 5.17 18.47 25.95
C SER A 32 4.35 18.07 24.71
N GLY A 33 3.46 18.96 24.25
CA GLY A 33 2.50 18.68 23.18
C GLY A 33 3.12 18.60 21.79
N ILE A 34 4.27 19.26 21.56
CA ILE A 34 4.94 19.26 20.25
C ILE A 34 6.36 18.75 20.41
N LYS A 35 6.79 17.88 19.49
CA LYS A 35 8.16 17.35 19.40
C LYS A 35 8.67 17.46 17.99
N LEU A 36 9.89 17.95 17.83
CA LEU A 36 10.61 18.00 16.57
C LEU A 36 11.78 17.02 16.65
N LEU A 37 11.87 16.09 15.68
CA LEU A 37 12.86 15.03 15.67
C LEU A 37 13.69 15.08 14.38
N GLU A 38 15.01 15.26 14.51
CA GLU A 38 15.96 15.21 13.42
C GLU A 38 16.71 13.87 13.44
N ALA A 39 16.60 13.09 12.37
CA ALA A 39 17.31 11.82 12.17
C ALA A 39 18.45 11.97 11.17
N ALA A 40 19.44 11.07 11.22
CA ALA A 40 20.55 11.03 10.25
C ALA A 40 20.17 10.26 8.97
N SER A 41 19.09 9.50 8.97
CA SER A 41 18.58 8.78 7.81
C SER A 41 17.08 8.54 7.92
N ARG A 42 16.43 8.26 6.78
CA ARG A 42 15.01 7.90 6.73
C ARG A 42 14.70 6.66 7.58
N GLU A 43 15.55 5.66 7.55
CA GLU A 43 15.37 4.46 8.35
C GLU A 43 15.44 4.77 9.85
N GLN A 44 16.39 5.60 10.29
CA GLN A 44 16.49 6.03 11.69
C GLN A 44 15.26 6.86 12.10
N GLU A 45 14.74 7.71 11.20
CA GLU A 45 13.49 8.44 11.42
C GLU A 45 12.35 7.48 11.71
N ILE A 46 12.10 6.52 10.80
CA ILE A 46 11.05 5.52 10.94
C ILE A 46 11.20 4.75 12.26
N ARG A 47 12.39 4.23 12.55
CA ARG A 47 12.67 3.48 13.78
C ARG A 47 12.39 4.32 15.03
N THR A 48 12.79 5.60 15.05
CA THR A 48 12.56 6.49 16.19
C THR A 48 11.08 6.75 16.42
N VAL A 49 10.32 6.97 15.35
CA VAL A 49 8.87 7.15 15.42
C VAL A 49 8.19 5.86 15.88
N LEU A 50 8.50 4.70 15.30
CA LEU A 50 7.92 3.42 15.69
C LEU A 50 8.24 3.06 17.16
N ARG A 51 9.42 3.39 17.65
CA ARG A 51 9.77 3.27 19.06
C ARG A 51 8.87 4.13 19.96
N SER A 52 8.61 5.36 19.52
CA SER A 52 7.71 6.28 20.25
C SER A 52 6.29 5.75 20.28
N VAL A 53 5.80 5.24 19.14
CA VAL A 53 4.49 4.57 19.04
C VAL A 53 4.44 3.33 19.95
N LYS A 54 5.45 2.45 19.92
CA LYS A 54 5.48 1.26 20.76
C LYS A 54 5.46 1.61 22.25
N LYS A 55 6.17 2.66 22.66
CA LYS A 55 6.12 3.15 24.05
C LYS A 55 4.74 3.64 24.44
N LEU A 56 3.99 4.28 23.54
CA LEU A 56 2.61 4.68 23.81
C LEU A 56 1.70 3.47 23.98
N LEU A 57 1.80 2.49 23.07
CA LEU A 57 1.05 1.23 23.18
C LEU A 57 1.35 0.48 24.49
N GLN A 58 2.62 0.43 24.91
CA GLN A 58 3.03 -0.15 26.19
C GLN A 58 2.47 0.59 27.41
N LYS A 59 2.20 1.88 27.28
CA LYS A 59 1.49 2.69 28.31
C LYS A 59 -0.03 2.48 28.32
N GLY A 60 -0.56 1.63 27.44
CA GLY A 60 -1.98 1.33 27.34
C GLY A 60 -2.80 2.26 26.44
N ILE A 61 -2.15 3.15 25.66
CA ILE A 61 -2.82 3.96 24.65
C ILE A 61 -3.30 3.02 23.53
N LYS A 62 -4.52 3.20 23.07
CA LYS A 62 -5.10 2.38 22.00
C LYS A 62 -4.47 2.72 20.65
N SER A 63 -4.28 1.72 19.80
CA SER A 63 -3.78 1.91 18.43
C SER A 63 -4.62 2.92 17.64
N SER A 64 -5.95 2.90 17.83
CA SER A 64 -6.89 3.82 17.19
C SER A 64 -6.75 5.29 17.61
N GLU A 65 -5.99 5.57 18.67
CA GLU A 65 -5.71 6.93 19.15
C GLU A 65 -4.41 7.50 18.55
N ILE A 66 -3.70 6.71 17.75
CA ILE A 66 -2.40 7.04 17.18
C ILE A 66 -2.50 7.02 15.66
N ILE A 67 -1.99 8.07 15.02
CA ILE A 67 -1.88 8.14 13.56
C ILE A 67 -0.47 8.52 13.14
N ILE A 68 -0.02 7.94 12.04
CA ILE A 68 1.23 8.28 11.35
C ILE A 68 0.85 8.88 10.00
N LEU A 69 1.32 10.08 9.72
CA LEU A 69 1.04 10.83 8.51
C LEU A 69 2.30 10.98 7.67
N LEU A 70 2.15 10.85 6.37
CA LEU A 70 3.19 11.01 5.36
C LEU A 70 2.69 11.95 4.27
N ARG A 71 3.60 12.57 3.50
CA ARG A 71 3.19 13.28 2.29
C ARG A 71 2.97 12.29 1.13
N ASP A 72 3.82 11.27 1.02
CA ASP A 72 3.78 10.26 -0.04
C ASP A 72 4.34 8.93 0.46
N PHE A 73 3.59 7.85 0.27
CA PHE A 73 3.99 6.50 0.66
C PHE A 73 5.21 5.98 -0.11
N SER A 74 5.46 6.46 -1.32
CA SER A 74 6.58 5.99 -2.16
C SER A 74 7.93 6.14 -1.48
N PHE A 75 8.09 7.20 -0.67
CA PHE A 75 9.31 7.45 0.11
C PHE A 75 9.45 6.53 1.33
N TYR A 76 8.37 5.95 1.82
CA TYR A 76 8.30 5.19 3.07
C TYR A 76 7.88 3.72 2.90
N ALA A 77 8.23 3.10 1.76
CA ALA A 77 7.87 1.71 1.44
C ALA A 77 8.29 0.68 2.52
N GLY A 78 9.38 0.96 3.26
CA GLY A 78 9.88 0.11 4.36
C GLY A 78 9.09 0.22 5.67
N LEU A 79 8.20 1.21 5.82
CA LEU A 79 7.50 1.50 7.08
C LEU A 79 6.69 0.31 7.59
N ARG A 80 6.04 -0.45 6.69
CA ARG A 80 5.29 -1.64 7.05
C ARG A 80 6.19 -2.72 7.65
N ASN A 81 7.27 -3.08 6.95
CA ASN A 81 8.18 -4.13 7.39
C ASN A 81 8.80 -3.80 8.76
N LEU A 82 9.16 -2.53 8.96
CA LEU A 82 9.66 -2.05 10.23
C LEU A 82 8.57 -2.06 11.32
N SER A 83 7.32 -1.73 10.99
CA SER A 83 6.21 -1.85 11.95
C SER A 83 6.00 -3.29 12.41
N ASP A 84 6.05 -4.25 11.47
CA ASP A 84 5.96 -5.68 11.78
C ASP A 84 7.15 -6.14 12.65
N GLU A 85 8.37 -5.63 12.39
CA GLU A 85 9.55 -5.88 13.20
C GLU A 85 9.38 -5.44 14.67
N TYR A 86 8.76 -4.27 14.88
CA TYR A 86 8.46 -3.77 16.22
C TYR A 86 7.20 -4.40 16.83
N GLY A 87 6.48 -5.26 16.11
CA GLY A 87 5.22 -5.87 16.55
C GLY A 87 4.12 -4.82 16.78
N ILE A 88 4.08 -3.77 15.96
CA ILE A 88 3.06 -2.73 16.01
C ILE A 88 1.97 -3.08 15.01
N PRO A 89 0.72 -3.30 15.46
CA PRO A 89 -0.39 -3.50 14.54
C PRO A 89 -0.65 -2.20 13.78
N VAL A 90 -0.56 -2.23 12.47
CA VAL A 90 -0.77 -1.06 11.62
C VAL A 90 -1.88 -1.29 10.61
N SER A 91 -2.62 -0.23 10.31
CA SER A 91 -3.59 -0.15 9.24
C SER A 91 -3.03 0.76 8.15
N LEU A 92 -2.73 0.19 6.99
CA LEU A 92 -2.16 0.91 5.85
C LEU A 92 -3.15 0.89 4.70
N PRO A 93 -3.53 2.03 4.12
CA PRO A 93 -4.13 2.03 2.81
C PRO A 93 -3.06 1.51 1.83
N GLN A 94 -3.35 0.45 1.14
CA GLN A 94 -2.53 -0.04 0.05
C GLN A 94 -3.29 0.16 -1.24
N THR A 95 -2.68 0.84 -2.20
CA THR A 95 -3.21 0.86 -3.56
C THR A 95 -2.71 -0.37 -4.31
N ALA A 96 -3.62 -1.07 -4.97
CA ALA A 96 -3.30 -2.08 -5.97
C ALA A 96 -3.86 -1.60 -7.30
N LYS A 97 -3.14 -1.85 -8.37
CA LYS A 97 -3.64 -1.55 -9.71
C LYS A 97 -4.71 -2.57 -10.07
N LEU A 98 -5.87 -2.11 -10.52
CA LEU A 98 -6.98 -2.98 -10.86
C LEU A 98 -6.64 -3.99 -11.96
N ASN A 99 -5.80 -3.60 -12.93
CA ASN A 99 -5.34 -4.48 -14.01
C ASN A 99 -4.48 -5.67 -13.51
N ASN A 100 -3.89 -5.57 -12.31
CA ASN A 100 -3.09 -6.64 -11.70
C ASN A 100 -3.93 -7.57 -10.81
N GLU A 101 -5.22 -7.28 -10.60
CA GLU A 101 -6.09 -8.11 -9.78
C GLU A 101 -6.52 -9.36 -10.56
N PRO A 102 -6.45 -10.55 -9.94
CA PRO A 102 -6.74 -11.82 -10.63
C PRO A 102 -8.12 -11.88 -11.29
N LEU A 103 -9.12 -11.24 -10.70
CA LEU A 103 -10.47 -11.19 -11.29
C LEU A 103 -10.52 -10.35 -12.57
N THR A 104 -9.79 -9.25 -12.61
CA THR A 104 -9.70 -8.37 -13.79
C THR A 104 -8.99 -9.09 -14.93
N GLU A 105 -7.88 -9.76 -14.60
CA GLU A 105 -7.14 -10.60 -15.55
C GLU A 105 -8.05 -11.70 -16.12
N PHE A 106 -8.82 -12.35 -15.26
CA PHE A 106 -9.77 -13.40 -15.66
C PHE A 106 -10.81 -12.88 -16.66
N ILE A 107 -11.48 -11.78 -16.37
CA ILE A 107 -12.50 -11.20 -17.27
C ILE A 107 -11.87 -10.82 -18.62
N TYR A 108 -10.70 -10.17 -18.61
CA TYR A 108 -9.97 -9.83 -19.82
C TYR A 108 -9.62 -11.08 -20.65
N LEU A 109 -9.03 -12.09 -20.03
CA LEU A 109 -8.64 -13.34 -20.72
C LEU A 109 -9.84 -14.13 -21.21
N LEU A 110 -10.95 -14.12 -20.49
CA LEU A 110 -12.19 -14.76 -20.90
C LEU A 110 -12.75 -14.13 -22.18
N ILE A 111 -12.85 -12.80 -22.24
CA ILE A 111 -13.29 -12.06 -23.43
C ILE A 111 -12.33 -12.29 -24.59
N LYS A 112 -11.03 -12.24 -24.33
CA LYS A 112 -9.99 -12.51 -25.32
C LYS A 112 -10.05 -13.93 -25.87
N THR A 113 -10.34 -14.92 -25.02
CA THR A 113 -10.50 -16.32 -25.45
C THR A 113 -11.70 -16.48 -26.37
N ALA A 114 -12.81 -15.78 -26.10
CA ALA A 114 -14.00 -15.77 -26.95
C ALA A 114 -13.76 -15.08 -28.30
N ALA A 115 -12.83 -14.12 -28.38
CA ALA A 115 -12.54 -13.36 -29.59
C ALA A 115 -11.82 -14.15 -30.69
N TYR A 116 -11.15 -15.25 -30.36
CA TYR A 116 -10.29 -15.96 -31.30
C TYR A 116 -10.97 -17.17 -31.94
N SER A 117 -11.26 -17.05 -33.21
CA SER A 117 -11.73 -18.16 -34.08
C SER A 117 -10.59 -18.96 -34.69
N ALA A 118 -9.33 -18.50 -34.65
CA ALA A 118 -8.20 -19.25 -35.18
C ALA A 118 -7.81 -20.42 -34.26
N PRO A 119 -7.78 -21.70 -34.73
CA PRO A 119 -7.74 -22.87 -33.85
C PRO A 119 -6.55 -22.94 -32.91
N ALA A 120 -5.34 -22.64 -33.38
CA ALA A 120 -4.12 -22.68 -32.55
C ALA A 120 -4.05 -21.54 -31.53
N ALA A 121 -4.53 -20.35 -31.88
CA ALA A 121 -4.62 -19.23 -30.99
C ALA A 121 -5.67 -19.45 -29.89
N ALA A 122 -6.79 -20.08 -30.23
CA ALA A 122 -7.84 -20.44 -29.29
C ALA A 122 -7.33 -21.38 -28.19
N VAL A 123 -6.54 -22.40 -28.55
CA VAL A 123 -5.89 -23.30 -27.56
C VAL A 123 -4.93 -22.52 -26.65
N SER A 124 -4.12 -21.64 -27.21
CA SER A 124 -3.16 -20.85 -26.42
C SER A 124 -3.87 -19.93 -25.42
N ASN A 125 -4.91 -19.23 -25.86
CA ASN A 125 -5.68 -18.33 -25.01
C ASN A 125 -6.45 -19.08 -23.93
N LEU A 126 -7.05 -20.22 -24.26
CA LEU A 126 -7.73 -21.08 -23.29
C LEU A 126 -6.74 -21.58 -22.22
N CYS A 127 -5.54 -22.02 -22.62
CA CYS A 127 -4.52 -22.43 -21.66
C CYS A 127 -4.03 -21.27 -20.77
N THR A 128 -3.95 -20.04 -21.32
CA THR A 128 -3.60 -18.86 -20.54
C THR A 128 -4.71 -18.55 -19.52
N LEU A 129 -5.96 -18.64 -19.93
CA LEU A 129 -7.11 -18.47 -19.04
C LEU A 129 -7.12 -19.55 -17.93
N LEU A 130 -6.90 -20.81 -18.26
CA LEU A 130 -6.81 -21.92 -17.30
C LEU A 130 -5.66 -21.72 -16.29
N GLY A 131 -4.56 -21.07 -16.69
CA GLY A 131 -3.44 -20.73 -15.82
C GLY A 131 -3.69 -19.55 -14.88
N CYS A 132 -4.75 -18.76 -15.11
CA CYS A 132 -5.08 -17.59 -14.31
C CYS A 132 -5.41 -18.00 -12.86
N GLN A 133 -4.94 -17.19 -11.90
CA GLN A 133 -5.18 -17.44 -10.47
C GLN A 133 -6.68 -17.45 -10.12
N ALA A 134 -7.49 -16.63 -10.78
CA ALA A 134 -8.92 -16.59 -10.54
C ALA A 134 -9.63 -17.90 -10.92
N VAL A 135 -9.18 -18.59 -11.97
CA VAL A 135 -9.73 -19.91 -12.33
C VAL A 135 -9.48 -20.91 -11.22
N LYS A 136 -8.27 -20.96 -10.68
CA LYS A 136 -7.92 -21.85 -9.54
C LYS A 136 -8.73 -21.57 -8.27
N MET A 137 -9.21 -20.34 -8.10
CA MET A 137 -9.99 -19.92 -6.93
C MET A 137 -11.51 -20.06 -7.09
N LEU A 138 -12.01 -19.89 -8.31
CA LEU A 138 -13.46 -19.83 -8.58
C LEU A 138 -14.01 -21.13 -9.16
N PHE A 139 -13.14 -22.02 -9.63
CA PHE A 139 -13.52 -23.30 -10.24
C PHE A 139 -12.77 -24.46 -9.60
N GLU A 140 -13.48 -25.55 -9.39
CA GLU A 140 -12.97 -26.72 -8.66
C GLU A 140 -12.62 -27.84 -9.64
N PHE A 141 -11.49 -27.69 -10.38
CA PHE A 141 -10.92 -28.74 -11.23
C PHE A 141 -9.39 -28.63 -11.30
N ASP A 142 -8.74 -29.73 -11.68
CA ASP A 142 -7.26 -29.76 -11.76
C ASP A 142 -6.75 -29.04 -13.01
N THR A 143 -6.45 -27.74 -12.85
CA THR A 143 -5.88 -26.91 -13.93
C THR A 143 -4.48 -27.36 -14.35
N GLU A 144 -3.68 -27.96 -13.45
CA GLU A 144 -2.33 -28.40 -13.76
C GLU A 144 -2.35 -29.63 -14.65
N LEU A 145 -3.27 -30.54 -14.40
CA LEU A 145 -3.48 -31.72 -15.25
C LEU A 145 -3.84 -31.30 -16.68
N LEU A 146 -4.78 -30.34 -16.84
CA LEU A 146 -5.15 -29.80 -18.15
C LEU A 146 -3.97 -29.12 -18.86
N LEU A 147 -3.19 -28.33 -18.15
CA LEU A 147 -2.04 -27.64 -18.74
C LEU A 147 -0.92 -28.59 -19.15
N ARG A 148 -0.77 -29.74 -18.48
CA ARG A 148 0.16 -30.79 -18.88
C ARG A 148 -0.21 -31.41 -20.23
N LEU A 149 -1.49 -31.60 -20.54
CA LEU A 149 -1.94 -32.11 -21.84
C LEU A 149 -1.38 -31.27 -23.01
N LYS A 150 -1.31 -29.95 -22.85
CA LYS A 150 -0.71 -29.05 -23.86
C LYS A 150 0.78 -29.34 -24.09
N THR A 151 1.51 -29.80 -23.09
CA THR A 151 2.95 -30.11 -23.22
C THR A 151 3.20 -31.47 -23.85
N GLU A 152 2.24 -32.40 -23.75
CA GLU A 152 2.37 -33.74 -24.24
C GLU A 152 1.92 -33.90 -25.71
N LYS A 153 0.98 -33.05 -26.17
CA LYS A 153 0.36 -33.15 -27.49
C LYS A 153 0.15 -31.78 -28.12
N LEU A 154 0.39 -31.67 -29.41
CA LEU A 154 0.05 -30.49 -30.20
C LEU A 154 -1.42 -30.56 -30.61
N TYR A 155 -2.21 -29.61 -30.09
CA TYR A 155 -3.62 -29.46 -30.39
C TYR A 155 -3.85 -28.53 -31.57
N GLN A 156 -4.70 -28.96 -32.52
CA GLN A 156 -5.08 -28.16 -33.68
C GLN A 156 -6.35 -27.34 -33.45
N SER A 157 -7.14 -27.65 -32.43
CA SER A 157 -8.35 -26.89 -32.05
C SER A 157 -8.58 -26.91 -30.55
N ALA A 158 -9.31 -25.91 -30.04
CA ALA A 158 -9.74 -25.84 -28.65
C ALA A 158 -10.68 -27.03 -28.32
N ASP A 159 -11.54 -27.41 -29.26
CA ASP A 159 -12.49 -28.53 -29.05
C ASP A 159 -11.76 -29.85 -28.81
N SER A 160 -10.69 -30.15 -29.56
CA SER A 160 -9.89 -31.35 -29.34
C SER A 160 -9.14 -31.35 -28.02
N PHE A 161 -8.66 -30.15 -27.59
CA PHE A 161 -8.04 -30.00 -26.29
C PHE A 161 -9.05 -30.18 -25.15
N VAL A 162 -10.24 -29.63 -25.27
CA VAL A 162 -11.32 -29.77 -24.30
C VAL A 162 -11.81 -31.22 -24.22
N ALA A 163 -11.94 -31.91 -25.37
CA ALA A 163 -12.35 -33.31 -25.40
C ALA A 163 -11.38 -34.22 -24.62
N ASP A 164 -10.07 -34.07 -24.89
CA ASP A 164 -9.04 -34.84 -24.15
C ASP A 164 -9.05 -34.44 -22.66
N GLY A 165 -9.28 -33.14 -22.35
CA GLY A 165 -9.43 -32.63 -20.98
C GLY A 165 -10.60 -33.27 -20.24
N MET A 166 -11.74 -33.42 -20.89
CA MET A 166 -12.91 -34.10 -20.32
C MET A 166 -12.67 -35.56 -20.00
N GLU A 167 -11.83 -36.24 -20.78
CA GLU A 167 -11.52 -37.67 -20.54
C GLU A 167 -10.64 -37.88 -19.28
N VAL A 168 -9.82 -36.91 -18.91
CA VAL A 168 -8.89 -37.01 -17.76
C VAL A 168 -9.45 -36.49 -16.46
N LEU A 169 -10.49 -35.65 -16.50
CA LEU A 169 -11.14 -35.05 -15.34
C LEU A 169 -12.25 -35.97 -14.79
N LYS A 170 -12.50 -35.87 -13.49
CA LYS A 170 -13.64 -36.50 -12.81
C LYS A 170 -14.96 -35.83 -13.20
N ASP A 171 -16.07 -36.52 -13.03
CA ASP A 171 -17.42 -36.02 -13.39
C ASP A 171 -17.75 -34.65 -12.78
N GLU A 172 -17.37 -34.41 -11.52
CA GLU A 172 -17.58 -33.12 -10.84
C GLU A 172 -16.70 -32.01 -11.44
N GLU A 173 -15.46 -32.31 -11.74
CA GLU A 173 -14.50 -31.41 -12.36
C GLU A 173 -14.89 -31.07 -13.82
N GLN A 174 -15.45 -32.02 -14.53
CA GLN A 174 -16.00 -31.80 -15.90
C GLN A 174 -17.17 -30.78 -15.86
N GLN A 175 -18.01 -30.82 -14.83
CA GLN A 175 -19.10 -29.87 -14.69
C GLN A 175 -18.57 -28.44 -14.49
N GLU A 176 -17.56 -28.27 -13.65
CA GLU A 176 -16.93 -26.96 -13.44
C GLU A 176 -16.18 -26.44 -14.68
N LEU A 177 -15.50 -27.33 -15.44
CA LEU A 177 -14.91 -26.95 -16.73
C LEU A 177 -15.99 -26.54 -17.74
N ASN A 178 -17.10 -27.29 -17.84
CA ASN A 178 -18.24 -26.90 -18.69
C ASN A 178 -18.81 -25.55 -18.29
N ARG A 179 -18.91 -25.25 -17.00
CA ARG A 179 -19.37 -23.95 -16.49
C ARG A 179 -18.44 -22.81 -16.96
N LEU A 180 -17.12 -23.01 -16.95
CA LEU A 180 -16.17 -22.02 -17.49
C LEU A 180 -16.35 -21.84 -19.01
N LEU A 181 -16.48 -22.95 -19.76
CA LEU A 181 -16.71 -22.89 -21.21
C LEU A 181 -18.03 -22.19 -21.58
N ASP A 182 -19.07 -22.40 -20.78
CA ASP A 182 -20.35 -21.72 -21.00
C ASP A 182 -20.27 -20.21 -20.72
N LEU A 183 -19.43 -19.77 -19.78
CA LEU A 183 -19.14 -18.34 -19.62
C LEU A 183 -18.44 -17.76 -20.86
N ILE A 184 -17.48 -18.47 -21.45
CA ILE A 184 -16.82 -18.05 -22.69
C ILE A 184 -17.85 -17.85 -23.82
N LYS A 185 -18.78 -18.80 -23.98
CA LYS A 185 -19.84 -18.75 -25.00
C LYS A 185 -20.83 -17.61 -24.81
N THR A 186 -20.94 -17.02 -23.61
CA THR A 186 -21.82 -15.86 -23.37
C THR A 186 -21.30 -14.56 -23.99
N VAL A 187 -20.02 -14.50 -24.34
CA VAL A 187 -19.41 -13.33 -24.99
C VAL A 187 -19.74 -13.34 -26.49
N PRO A 188 -20.39 -12.32 -27.03
CA PRO A 188 -20.70 -12.28 -28.45
C PRO A 188 -19.44 -12.02 -29.30
N GLU A 189 -19.39 -12.56 -30.53
CA GLU A 189 -18.27 -12.34 -31.46
C GLU A 189 -18.21 -10.91 -32.00
N ASN A 190 -19.38 -10.35 -32.36
CA ASN A 190 -19.53 -8.99 -32.87
C ASN A 190 -20.77 -8.35 -32.24
N ALA A 191 -20.57 -7.35 -31.44
CA ALA A 191 -21.64 -6.68 -30.69
C ALA A 191 -21.33 -5.18 -30.50
N CYS A 192 -22.27 -4.44 -29.97
CA CYS A 192 -22.00 -3.08 -29.55
C CYS A 192 -21.43 -3.04 -28.11
N ILE A 193 -20.84 -1.90 -27.72
CA ILE A 193 -20.23 -1.71 -26.38
C ILE A 193 -21.23 -2.06 -25.27
N SER A 194 -22.49 -1.65 -25.37
CA SER A 194 -23.48 -1.93 -24.33
C SER A 194 -23.75 -3.44 -24.16
N GLU A 195 -23.76 -4.19 -25.27
CA GLU A 195 -23.96 -5.64 -25.23
C GLU A 195 -22.76 -6.37 -24.59
N TYR A 196 -21.53 -5.92 -24.90
CA TYR A 196 -20.34 -6.47 -24.23
C TYR A 196 -20.27 -6.13 -22.75
N CYS A 197 -20.58 -4.88 -22.36
CA CYS A 197 -20.65 -4.51 -20.95
C CYS A 197 -21.68 -5.35 -20.20
N THR A 198 -22.88 -5.53 -20.77
CA THR A 198 -23.92 -6.39 -20.21
C THR A 198 -23.47 -7.86 -20.11
N ALA A 199 -22.76 -8.37 -21.13
CA ALA A 199 -22.21 -9.72 -21.07
C ALA A 199 -21.16 -9.87 -19.96
N ALA A 200 -20.27 -8.89 -19.78
CA ALA A 200 -19.27 -8.89 -18.71
C ALA A 200 -19.91 -8.78 -17.31
N GLU A 201 -20.95 -7.95 -17.14
CA GLU A 201 -21.73 -7.87 -15.90
C GLU A 201 -22.41 -9.20 -15.57
N ASN A 202 -23.05 -9.83 -16.56
CA ASN A 202 -23.69 -11.14 -16.41
C ASN A 202 -22.67 -12.24 -16.04
N ILE A 203 -21.45 -12.18 -16.57
CA ILE A 203 -20.36 -13.08 -16.19
C ILE A 203 -20.01 -12.88 -14.72
N LEU A 204 -19.79 -11.62 -14.28
CA LEU A 204 -19.49 -11.32 -12.88
C LEU A 204 -20.59 -11.80 -11.93
N GLU A 205 -21.86 -11.74 -12.32
CA GLU A 205 -22.97 -12.26 -11.52
C GLU A 205 -23.01 -13.78 -11.47
N LYS A 206 -22.82 -14.46 -12.61
CA LYS A 206 -22.82 -15.92 -12.69
C LYS A 206 -21.61 -16.59 -12.00
N LEU A 207 -20.55 -15.82 -11.72
CA LEU A 207 -19.39 -16.34 -10.98
C LEU A 207 -19.70 -16.62 -9.51
N ASP A 208 -20.80 -16.05 -8.94
CA ASP A 208 -21.16 -16.21 -7.53
C ASP A 208 -19.96 -16.01 -6.58
N ILE A 209 -19.19 -14.95 -6.83
CA ILE A 209 -17.88 -14.68 -6.18
C ILE A 209 -17.99 -14.79 -4.66
N ALA A 210 -19.02 -14.22 -4.06
CA ALA A 210 -19.20 -14.22 -2.60
C ALA A 210 -19.40 -15.65 -2.05
N LEU A 211 -20.13 -16.50 -2.77
CA LEU A 211 -20.42 -17.86 -2.34
C LEU A 211 -19.20 -18.77 -2.52
N LYS A 212 -18.54 -18.70 -3.66
CA LYS A 212 -17.33 -19.49 -3.96
C LYS A 212 -16.17 -19.13 -3.03
N LEU A 213 -15.92 -17.83 -2.84
CA LEU A 213 -14.88 -17.36 -1.92
C LEU A 213 -15.21 -17.64 -0.46
N GLY A 214 -16.50 -17.60 -0.08
CA GLY A 214 -16.94 -18.00 1.26
C GLY A 214 -16.64 -19.48 1.55
N SER A 215 -16.77 -20.36 0.56
CA SER A 215 -16.39 -21.77 0.66
C SER A 215 -14.87 -21.92 0.75
N ALA A 216 -14.10 -21.21 -0.08
CA ALA A 216 -12.65 -21.20 -0.05
C ALA A 216 -12.07 -20.72 1.30
N TYR A 217 -12.71 -19.73 1.93
CA TYR A 217 -12.36 -19.29 3.28
C TYR A 217 -12.58 -20.37 4.33
N LYS A 218 -13.75 -21.02 4.32
CA LYS A 218 -14.09 -22.09 5.26
C LYS A 218 -13.13 -23.27 5.16
N ASN A 219 -12.68 -23.58 3.95
CA ASN A 219 -11.76 -24.67 3.67
C ASN A 219 -10.28 -24.29 3.88
N GLY A 220 -10.00 -23.03 4.26
CA GLY A 220 -8.65 -22.52 4.49
C GLY A 220 -7.81 -22.31 3.22
N SER A 221 -8.42 -22.40 2.03
CA SER A 221 -7.74 -22.20 0.74
C SER A 221 -7.63 -20.74 0.31
N ALA A 222 -8.40 -19.82 0.93
CA ALA A 222 -8.32 -18.37 0.71
C ALA A 222 -8.32 -17.61 2.03
N GLY A 223 -7.41 -16.61 2.13
CA GLY A 223 -7.39 -15.67 3.25
C GLY A 223 -8.45 -14.56 3.11
N TYR A 224 -8.81 -13.94 4.22
CA TYR A 224 -9.80 -12.85 4.27
C TYR A 224 -9.45 -11.70 3.30
N ASP A 225 -8.18 -11.30 3.24
CA ASP A 225 -7.72 -10.20 2.36
C ASP A 225 -7.93 -10.53 0.87
N ALA A 226 -7.68 -11.77 0.47
CA ALA A 226 -7.93 -12.20 -0.91
C ALA A 226 -9.41 -12.06 -1.28
N ILE A 227 -10.32 -12.50 -0.40
CA ILE A 227 -11.77 -12.39 -0.60
C ILE A 227 -12.19 -10.94 -0.75
N LYS A 228 -11.72 -10.08 0.15
CA LYS A 228 -12.00 -8.65 0.14
C LYS A 228 -11.56 -8.01 -1.18
N ASN A 229 -10.35 -8.35 -1.65
CA ASN A 229 -9.81 -7.82 -2.90
C ASN A 229 -10.67 -8.23 -4.11
N TYR A 230 -11.11 -9.49 -4.17
CA TYR A 230 -12.00 -9.95 -5.25
C TYR A 230 -13.34 -9.20 -5.26
N ILE A 231 -13.95 -8.97 -4.09
CA ILE A 231 -15.23 -8.23 -3.98
C ILE A 231 -15.04 -6.77 -4.41
N LEU A 232 -13.96 -6.13 -3.97
CA LEU A 232 -13.64 -4.76 -4.36
C LEU A 232 -13.34 -4.65 -5.86
N ALA A 233 -12.57 -5.59 -6.42
CA ALA A 233 -12.28 -5.63 -7.85
C ALA A 233 -13.56 -5.83 -8.67
N ALA A 234 -14.47 -6.72 -8.24
CA ALA A 234 -15.76 -6.93 -8.90
C ALA A 234 -16.63 -5.67 -8.90
N GLY A 235 -16.71 -4.96 -7.76
CA GLY A 235 -17.41 -3.69 -7.66
C GLY A 235 -16.82 -2.65 -8.62
N ARG A 236 -15.50 -2.49 -8.57
CA ARG A 236 -14.81 -1.50 -9.42
C ARG A 236 -14.89 -1.80 -10.92
N LEU A 237 -14.86 -3.09 -11.30
CA LEU A 237 -15.11 -3.50 -12.68
C LEU A 237 -16.51 -3.11 -13.16
N LYS A 238 -17.55 -3.30 -12.32
CA LYS A 238 -18.91 -2.87 -12.65
C LYS A 238 -18.99 -1.35 -12.86
N ASP A 239 -18.33 -0.56 -12.00
CA ASP A 239 -18.26 0.90 -12.16
C ASP A 239 -17.63 1.28 -13.50
N ILE A 240 -16.52 0.62 -13.88
CA ILE A 240 -15.83 0.87 -15.15
C ILE A 240 -16.70 0.49 -16.35
N LEU A 241 -17.38 -0.64 -16.30
CA LEU A 241 -18.29 -1.05 -17.38
C LEU A 241 -19.43 -0.03 -17.55
N SER A 242 -19.99 0.48 -16.45
CA SER A 242 -21.00 1.53 -16.46
C SER A 242 -20.45 2.86 -17.03
N LEU A 243 -19.21 3.22 -16.66
CA LEU A 243 -18.54 4.41 -17.17
C LEU A 243 -18.28 4.30 -18.67
N LEU A 244 -17.78 3.16 -19.16
CA LEU A 244 -17.59 2.89 -20.59
C LEU A 244 -18.90 3.06 -21.37
N GLN A 245 -20.02 2.53 -20.86
CA GLN A 245 -21.33 2.72 -21.51
C GLN A 245 -21.70 4.20 -21.59
N SER A 246 -21.48 4.96 -20.52
CA SER A 246 -21.74 6.39 -20.46
C SER A 246 -20.88 7.20 -21.45
N ASP A 247 -19.59 6.93 -21.48
CA ASP A 247 -18.63 7.64 -22.34
C ASP A 247 -18.90 7.39 -23.83
N TYR A 248 -19.15 6.14 -24.20
CA TYR A 248 -19.52 5.77 -25.57
C TYR A 248 -20.89 6.29 -25.98
N ALA A 249 -21.84 6.40 -25.04
CA ALA A 249 -23.13 7.06 -25.27
C ALA A 249 -22.95 8.56 -25.54
N ALA A 250 -22.13 9.24 -24.73
CA ALA A 250 -21.82 10.66 -24.91
C ALA A 250 -21.11 10.94 -26.25
N GLY A 251 -20.23 10.02 -26.69
CA GLY A 251 -19.58 10.07 -27.99
C GLY A 251 -20.45 9.66 -29.18
N GLY A 252 -21.72 9.26 -28.96
CA GLY A 252 -22.61 8.78 -30.01
C GLY A 252 -22.21 7.44 -30.64
N MET A 253 -21.32 6.68 -29.99
CA MET A 253 -20.74 5.44 -30.50
C MET A 253 -21.26 4.18 -29.81
N LEU A 254 -22.25 4.31 -28.92
CA LEU A 254 -22.77 3.20 -28.09
C LEU A 254 -23.25 2.00 -28.93
N ASN A 255 -23.89 2.27 -30.10
CA ASN A 255 -24.44 1.25 -30.99
C ASN A 255 -23.47 0.81 -32.09
N LYS A 256 -22.24 1.32 -32.10
CA LYS A 256 -21.23 0.88 -33.07
C LYS A 256 -20.80 -0.54 -32.77
N LYS A 257 -20.92 -1.45 -33.75
CA LYS A 257 -20.44 -2.81 -33.62
C LYS A 257 -18.92 -2.88 -33.69
N ILE A 258 -18.37 -3.62 -32.76
CA ILE A 258 -16.92 -3.91 -32.64
C ILE A 258 -16.74 -5.41 -32.44
N THR A 259 -15.51 -5.88 -32.58
CA THR A 259 -15.16 -7.28 -32.29
C THR A 259 -14.91 -7.49 -30.80
N ALA A 260 -14.99 -8.72 -30.32
CA ALA A 260 -14.65 -9.06 -28.94
C ALA A 260 -13.17 -8.71 -28.61
N GLN A 261 -12.26 -8.76 -29.60
CA GLN A 261 -10.87 -8.33 -29.41
C GLN A 261 -10.79 -6.82 -29.16
N ASP A 262 -11.48 -6.01 -30.00
CA ASP A 262 -11.49 -4.56 -29.77
C ASP A 262 -12.05 -4.20 -28.39
N PHE A 263 -13.10 -4.91 -27.94
CA PHE A 263 -13.65 -4.69 -26.60
C PHE A 263 -12.67 -5.12 -25.49
N ALA A 264 -11.95 -6.23 -25.66
CA ALA A 264 -10.92 -6.64 -24.71
C ALA A 264 -9.82 -5.56 -24.57
N ASP A 265 -9.40 -4.98 -25.69
CA ASP A 265 -8.37 -3.93 -25.69
C ASP A 265 -8.91 -2.63 -25.06
N ILE A 266 -10.14 -2.23 -25.34
CA ILE A 266 -10.83 -1.10 -24.70
C ILE A 266 -10.93 -1.33 -23.17
N LEU A 267 -11.35 -2.50 -22.74
CA LEU A 267 -11.46 -2.83 -21.32
C LEU A 267 -10.08 -2.79 -20.65
N TYR A 268 -9.06 -3.33 -21.30
CA TYR A 268 -7.69 -3.32 -20.79
C TYR A 268 -7.18 -1.89 -20.59
N GLU A 269 -7.41 -1.00 -21.54
CA GLU A 269 -7.06 0.43 -21.44
C GLU A 269 -7.85 1.11 -20.31
N ALA A 270 -9.14 0.82 -20.20
CA ALA A 270 -10.01 1.42 -19.19
C ALA A 270 -9.63 1.04 -17.75
N VAL A 271 -9.08 -0.17 -17.54
CA VAL A 271 -8.61 -0.61 -16.21
C VAL A 271 -7.18 -0.20 -15.91
N GLN A 272 -6.39 0.21 -16.93
CA GLN A 272 -5.04 0.73 -16.72
C GLN A 272 -5.10 2.03 -15.91
N GLY A 273 -4.23 2.13 -14.92
CA GLY A 273 -4.15 3.33 -14.08
C GLY A 273 -5.26 3.46 -13.03
N VAL A 274 -6.24 2.55 -13.03
CA VAL A 274 -7.26 2.51 -11.96
C VAL A 274 -6.68 1.83 -10.74
N GLU A 275 -6.72 2.55 -9.63
CA GLU A 275 -6.24 2.06 -8.34
C GLU A 275 -7.41 1.58 -7.47
N LEU A 276 -7.19 0.44 -6.81
CA LEU A 276 -8.03 -0.06 -5.73
C LEU A 276 -7.40 0.35 -4.41
N VAL A 277 -8.14 1.03 -3.58
CA VAL A 277 -7.70 1.31 -2.21
C VAL A 277 -8.01 0.08 -1.35
N LEU A 278 -6.97 -0.65 -1.04
CA LEU A 278 -7.02 -1.83 -0.17
C LEU A 278 -6.55 -1.42 1.23
N GLN A 279 -7.33 -1.72 2.25
CA GLN A 279 -6.79 -1.67 3.61
C GLN A 279 -6.11 -2.99 3.91
N LYS A 280 -4.79 -2.96 4.09
CA LYS A 280 -4.01 -4.10 4.58
C LYS A 280 -3.62 -3.87 6.05
N GLY A 281 -3.59 -4.96 6.81
CA GLY A 281 -3.21 -4.95 8.21
C GLY A 281 -4.39 -5.01 9.16
N ASP A 282 -4.12 -4.72 10.43
CA ASP A 282 -5.14 -4.73 11.48
C ASP A 282 -6.02 -3.47 11.35
N MET A 283 -7.31 -3.63 11.09
CA MET A 283 -8.26 -2.50 11.00
C MET A 283 -8.34 -1.68 12.31
N ASN A 284 -7.95 -2.27 13.43
CA ASN A 284 -7.84 -1.60 14.72
C ASN A 284 -6.41 -1.16 15.03
N GLY A 285 -5.48 -1.33 14.10
CA GLY A 285 -4.08 -0.93 14.24
C GLY A 285 -3.89 0.59 14.18
N VAL A 286 -2.64 1.01 14.36
CA VAL A 286 -2.21 2.40 14.15
C VAL A 286 -2.44 2.76 12.68
N LEU A 287 -3.24 3.79 12.43
CA LEU A 287 -3.50 4.23 11.07
C LEU A 287 -2.26 4.92 10.50
N ILE A 288 -1.83 4.50 9.32
CA ILE A 288 -0.79 5.18 8.54
C ILE A 288 -1.43 5.65 7.24
N THR A 289 -1.42 6.95 6.97
CA THR A 289 -2.05 7.53 5.78
C THR A 289 -1.33 8.78 5.30
N GLU A 290 -1.70 9.28 4.14
CA GLU A 290 -1.16 10.54 3.64
C GLU A 290 -1.83 11.74 4.32
N ALA A 291 -1.08 12.83 4.50
CA ALA A 291 -1.55 14.06 5.10
C ALA A 291 -2.77 14.66 4.38
N ALA A 292 -2.91 14.41 3.08
CA ALA A 292 -4.07 14.81 2.28
C ALA A 292 -5.39 14.19 2.77
N ASN A 293 -5.34 13.04 3.45
CA ASN A 293 -6.53 12.29 3.87
C ASN A 293 -7.00 12.59 5.29
N ILE A 294 -6.31 13.50 6.04
CA ILE A 294 -6.60 13.76 7.46
C ILE A 294 -7.63 14.87 7.70
N GLN A 295 -8.14 15.49 6.65
CA GLN A 295 -9.00 16.67 6.77
C GLN A 295 -10.23 16.43 7.66
N GLY A 296 -10.36 17.26 8.70
CA GLY A 296 -11.50 17.24 9.62
C GLY A 296 -11.54 16.07 10.61
N VAL A 297 -10.46 15.28 10.71
CA VAL A 297 -10.34 14.18 11.67
C VAL A 297 -9.30 14.51 12.73
N TYR A 298 -9.54 14.10 13.98
CA TYR A 298 -8.68 14.41 15.12
C TYR A 298 -8.18 13.15 15.81
N TYR A 299 -6.91 13.17 16.22
CA TYR A 299 -6.26 12.08 16.94
C TYR A 299 -5.53 12.59 18.17
N PRO A 300 -5.56 11.87 19.31
CA PRO A 300 -4.74 12.22 20.46
C PRO A 300 -3.26 12.33 20.12
N TYR A 301 -2.70 11.39 19.37
CA TYR A 301 -1.27 11.32 19.05
C TYR A 301 -1.06 11.30 17.52
N VAL A 302 -0.43 12.34 17.01
CA VAL A 302 -0.12 12.47 15.57
C VAL A 302 1.39 12.47 15.38
N PHE A 303 1.86 11.60 14.47
CA PHE A 303 3.23 11.55 14.00
C PHE A 303 3.26 11.96 12.53
N LEU A 304 3.98 13.01 12.20
CA LEU A 304 4.13 13.52 10.85
C LEU A 304 5.58 13.32 10.42
N LEU A 305 5.81 12.40 9.47
CA LEU A 305 7.12 12.00 8.98
C LEU A 305 7.46 12.69 7.66
N GLY A 306 8.74 12.83 7.40
CA GLY A 306 9.24 13.33 6.11
C GLY A 306 9.03 14.82 5.90
N VAL A 307 9.01 15.63 6.96
CA VAL A 307 8.92 17.07 6.84
C VAL A 307 10.27 17.65 6.46
N ARG A 308 10.72 17.24 5.26
CA ARG A 308 12.01 17.55 4.68
C ARG A 308 11.86 18.35 3.40
N GLU A 309 12.82 19.20 3.11
CA GLU A 309 12.87 19.93 1.84
C GLU A 309 12.87 18.97 0.65
N GLY A 310 11.96 19.22 -0.30
CA GLY A 310 11.78 18.40 -1.48
C GLY A 310 10.87 17.17 -1.32
N GLU A 311 10.48 16.81 -0.09
CA GLU A 311 9.51 15.74 0.19
C GLU A 311 8.18 16.31 0.72
N PHE A 312 8.25 17.19 1.73
CA PHE A 312 7.09 17.91 2.24
C PHE A 312 7.49 19.35 2.64
N PRO A 313 7.29 20.34 1.76
CA PRO A 313 6.55 20.31 0.47
C PRO A 313 7.25 19.49 -0.62
N ALA A 314 6.43 18.87 -1.46
CA ALA A 314 6.93 18.13 -2.62
C ALA A 314 7.48 19.09 -3.68
N VAL A 315 8.55 18.68 -4.37
CA VAL A 315 9.08 19.47 -5.48
C VAL A 315 8.03 19.57 -6.57
N LYS A 316 7.62 20.78 -6.89
CA LYS A 316 6.72 21.06 -8.00
C LYS A 316 7.56 21.56 -9.18
N THR A 317 7.59 20.80 -10.25
CA THR A 317 8.22 21.21 -11.51
C THR A 317 7.18 21.80 -12.44
N GLU A 318 7.56 22.87 -13.15
CA GLU A 318 6.72 23.45 -14.18
C GLU A 318 6.42 22.41 -15.27
N ASN A 319 5.19 22.36 -15.73
CA ASN A 319 4.79 21.39 -16.74
C ASN A 319 5.40 21.78 -18.09
N TRP A 320 5.99 20.81 -18.79
CA TRP A 320 6.66 21.03 -20.08
C TRP A 320 5.70 21.35 -21.25
N ILE A 321 4.40 21.05 -21.11
CA ILE A 321 3.39 21.33 -22.16
C ILE A 321 2.84 22.73 -21.99
N TYR A 322 2.43 23.10 -20.76
CA TYR A 322 1.89 24.40 -20.43
C TYR A 322 2.62 24.94 -19.20
N ASN A 323 3.32 26.05 -19.37
CA ASN A 323 3.97 26.75 -18.27
C ASN A 323 2.93 27.46 -17.37
N ASP A 324 3.36 27.94 -16.20
CA ASP A 324 2.43 28.56 -15.23
C ASP A 324 1.73 29.80 -15.76
N TYR A 325 2.36 30.56 -16.67
CA TYR A 325 1.75 31.71 -17.32
C TYR A 325 0.62 31.29 -18.29
N GLU A 326 0.84 30.25 -19.07
CA GLU A 326 -0.17 29.70 -19.99
C GLU A 326 -1.34 29.08 -19.23
N ARG A 327 -1.07 28.41 -18.11
CA ARG A 327 -2.10 27.87 -17.19
C ARG A 327 -2.97 28.96 -16.61
N ALA A 328 -2.37 30.05 -16.11
CA ALA A 328 -3.11 31.21 -15.62
C ALA A 328 -4.00 31.85 -16.69
N ALA A 329 -3.53 31.89 -17.94
CA ALA A 329 -4.34 32.38 -19.08
C ALA A 329 -5.51 31.41 -19.40
N MET A 330 -5.34 30.10 -19.25
CA MET A 330 -6.40 29.11 -19.45
C MET A 330 -7.41 29.14 -18.30
N GLU A 331 -6.97 29.33 -17.07
CA GLU A 331 -7.84 29.51 -15.89
C GLU A 331 -8.78 30.72 -16.09
N ALA A 332 -8.27 31.82 -16.65
CA ALA A 332 -9.09 32.99 -17.01
C ALA A 332 -10.16 32.68 -18.07
N LEU A 333 -10.02 31.62 -18.84
CA LEU A 333 -10.99 31.11 -19.81
C LEU A 333 -11.92 30.02 -19.23
N GLY A 334 -11.80 29.72 -17.91
CA GLY A 334 -12.60 28.71 -17.24
C GLY A 334 -12.06 27.27 -17.35
N ILE A 335 -10.82 27.11 -17.80
CA ILE A 335 -10.13 25.81 -17.85
C ILE A 335 -9.27 25.70 -16.60
N ASP A 336 -9.69 24.87 -15.65
CA ASP A 336 -8.98 24.65 -14.40
C ASP A 336 -7.73 23.77 -14.59
N LEU A 337 -6.56 24.40 -14.65
CA LEU A 337 -5.25 23.76 -14.75
C LEU A 337 -4.33 24.34 -13.65
N PRO A 338 -4.31 23.73 -12.44
CA PRO A 338 -3.55 24.28 -11.33
C PRO A 338 -2.05 24.39 -11.67
N GLY A 339 -1.47 25.55 -11.39
CA GLY A 339 -0.05 25.84 -11.57
C GLY A 339 0.79 25.39 -10.37
N THR A 340 2.10 25.64 -10.44
CA THR A 340 3.08 25.28 -9.39
C THR A 340 2.74 25.90 -8.04
N ILE A 341 2.30 27.17 -8.01
CA ILE A 341 1.93 27.89 -6.78
C ILE A 341 0.71 27.26 -6.10
N ALA A 342 -0.30 26.86 -6.90
CA ALA A 342 -1.47 26.18 -6.38
C ALA A 342 -1.09 24.86 -5.65
N GLY A 343 -0.19 24.06 -6.25
CA GLY A 343 0.30 22.85 -5.63
C GLY A 343 1.12 23.06 -4.35
N LEU A 344 1.87 24.17 -4.23
CA LEU A 344 2.57 24.53 -2.99
C LEU A 344 1.58 24.98 -1.89
N ASN A 345 0.54 25.71 -2.25
CA ASN A 345 -0.53 26.09 -1.31
C ASN A 345 -1.32 24.87 -0.82
N GLU A 346 -1.53 23.89 -1.69
CA GLU A 346 -2.15 22.61 -1.32
C GLU A 346 -1.30 21.86 -0.29
N ASP A 347 0.02 21.73 -0.51
CA ASP A 347 0.93 21.10 0.44
C ASP A 347 0.97 21.84 1.78
N LYS A 348 0.94 23.19 1.77
CA LYS A 348 0.83 24.00 2.99
C LYS A 348 -0.48 23.72 3.74
N TYR A 349 -1.58 23.58 3.00
CA TYR A 349 -2.87 23.22 3.60
C TYR A 349 -2.84 21.82 4.23
N PHE A 350 -2.27 20.82 3.55
CA PHE A 350 -2.14 19.46 4.11
C PHE A 350 -1.29 19.43 5.36
N PHE A 351 -0.19 20.19 5.38
CA PHE A 351 0.65 20.34 6.57
C PHE A 351 -0.11 20.97 7.73
N ALA A 352 -0.82 22.06 7.48
CA ALA A 352 -1.63 22.74 8.49
C ALA A 352 -2.75 21.83 9.03
N ALA A 353 -3.42 21.07 8.15
CA ALA A 353 -4.46 20.11 8.53
C ALA A 353 -3.88 18.97 9.38
N ALA A 354 -2.70 18.44 9.02
CA ALA A 354 -2.00 17.42 9.79
C ALA A 354 -1.60 17.92 11.19
N ALA A 355 -1.06 19.14 11.28
CA ALA A 355 -0.72 19.76 12.57
C ALA A 355 -1.97 20.01 13.43
N ALA A 356 -3.06 20.46 12.81
CA ALA A 356 -4.34 20.72 13.49
C ALA A 356 -5.08 19.43 13.90
N ALA A 357 -4.72 18.26 13.36
CA ALA A 357 -5.33 16.99 13.74
C ALA A 357 -4.95 16.51 15.14
N ALA A 358 -3.84 17.00 15.70
CA ALA A 358 -3.33 16.58 17.01
C ALA A 358 -4.13 17.19 18.16
N LEU A 359 -4.47 16.35 19.16
CA LEU A 359 -5.18 16.80 20.38
C LEU A 359 -4.26 16.81 21.61
N GLN A 360 -3.40 15.83 21.79
CA GLN A 360 -2.52 15.69 22.95
C GLN A 360 -1.05 15.83 22.57
N SER A 361 -0.61 15.24 21.46
CA SER A 361 0.77 15.34 21.02
C SER A 361 0.91 15.29 19.50
N LEU A 362 1.72 16.22 18.98
CA LEU A 362 2.21 16.27 17.61
C LEU A 362 3.71 15.98 17.62
N THR A 363 4.13 14.95 16.90
CA THR A 363 5.56 14.68 16.65
C THR A 363 5.83 14.91 15.18
N VAL A 364 6.71 15.82 14.85
CA VAL A 364 7.15 16.13 13.48
C VAL A 364 8.58 15.63 13.33
N SER A 365 8.83 14.85 12.29
CA SER A 365 10.15 14.28 12.05
C SER A 365 10.63 14.49 10.62
N TRP A 366 11.95 14.55 10.49
CA TRP A 366 12.66 14.57 9.22
C TRP A 366 14.03 13.93 9.38
N TYR A 367 14.68 13.64 8.27
CA TYR A 367 16.08 13.26 8.26
C TYR A 367 16.90 14.27 7.49
N SER A 368 18.15 14.45 7.92
CA SER A 368 19.14 15.32 7.27
C SER A 368 20.30 14.51 6.72
N ASP A 369 20.61 14.75 5.45
CA ASP A 369 21.77 14.17 4.75
C ASP A 369 22.42 15.22 3.86
N ASP A 370 23.42 14.85 3.06
CA ASP A 370 24.15 15.75 2.16
C ASP A 370 23.24 16.41 1.09
N SER A 371 22.03 15.87 0.85
CA SER A 371 21.09 16.35 -0.16
C SER A 371 20.01 17.28 0.38
N GLY A 372 19.86 17.42 1.72
CA GLY A 372 18.89 18.32 2.34
C GLY A 372 18.60 17.99 3.79
N GLY A 373 17.79 18.84 4.42
CA GLY A 373 17.40 18.78 5.83
C GLY A 373 15.95 19.21 6.05
N ALA A 374 15.69 19.86 7.19
CA ALA A 374 14.36 20.35 7.55
C ALA A 374 13.73 21.22 6.45
N SER A 375 12.44 21.06 6.21
CA SER A 375 11.70 21.95 5.31
C SER A 375 11.34 23.29 5.97
N ALA A 376 10.94 24.25 5.16
CA ALA A 376 10.41 25.54 5.63
C ALA A 376 9.20 25.37 6.59
N TYR A 377 8.52 24.25 6.56
CA TYR A 377 7.42 23.97 7.49
C TYR A 377 7.89 23.73 8.94
N VAL A 378 9.10 23.16 9.12
CA VAL A 378 9.70 23.04 10.45
C VAL A 378 10.05 24.42 11.01
N GLU A 379 10.62 25.27 10.16
CA GLU A 379 10.90 26.67 10.52
C GLU A 379 9.63 27.44 10.88
N MET A 380 8.55 27.22 10.12
CA MET A 380 7.23 27.79 10.39
C MET A 380 6.68 27.36 11.76
N LEU A 381 6.88 26.09 12.16
CA LEU A 381 6.50 25.60 13.50
C LEU A 381 7.33 26.28 14.61
N GLN A 382 8.64 26.39 14.41
CA GLN A 382 9.55 27.00 15.39
C GLN A 382 9.25 28.49 15.56
N ASN A 383 9.01 29.20 14.47
CA ASN A 383 8.70 30.64 14.48
C ASN A 383 7.31 30.94 15.09
N THR A 384 6.45 29.95 15.25
CA THR A 384 5.17 30.13 15.97
C THR A 384 5.38 30.40 17.46
N PHE A 385 6.53 30.00 18.02
CA PHE A 385 6.82 30.21 19.46
C PHE A 385 7.97 31.19 19.65
N ALA A 386 7.84 32.04 20.69
CA ALA A 386 8.84 33.04 21.01
C ALA A 386 10.18 32.42 21.45
N ASP A 387 11.26 33.14 21.23
CA ASP A 387 12.62 32.82 21.69
C ASP A 387 13.20 31.48 21.18
N ASN A 388 12.72 30.98 20.03
CA ASN A 388 13.09 29.68 19.51
C ASN A 388 12.95 28.54 20.55
N SER A 389 11.97 28.65 21.43
CA SER A 389 11.75 27.72 22.54
C SER A 389 11.36 26.30 22.11
N LEU A 390 10.94 26.13 20.87
CA LEU A 390 10.67 24.80 20.28
C LEU A 390 11.91 24.31 19.52
N GLU A 391 12.77 23.59 20.22
CA GLU A 391 14.00 23.02 19.65
C GLU A 391 13.80 21.64 19.05
N ALA A 392 14.61 21.31 18.06
CA ALA A 392 14.65 19.97 17.45
C ALA A 392 15.58 19.05 18.26
N GLU A 393 15.07 17.88 18.61
CA GLU A 393 15.84 16.81 19.24
C GLU A 393 16.52 15.97 18.16
N LYS A 394 17.85 15.78 18.24
CA LYS A 394 18.57 14.85 17.38
C LYS A 394 18.34 13.42 17.83
N CYS A 395 17.96 12.56 16.90
CA CYS A 395 17.77 11.14 17.16
C CYS A 395 19.12 10.50 17.51
N ALA A 396 19.29 10.14 18.78
CA ALA A 396 20.50 9.45 19.23
C ALA A 396 20.45 7.96 18.88
N PRO A 397 21.63 7.32 18.66
CA PRO A 397 21.72 5.86 18.59
C PRO A 397 21.13 5.23 19.87
N VAL A 398 20.42 4.14 19.68
CA VAL A 398 19.76 3.47 20.81
C VAL A 398 20.75 2.60 21.56
N ASN A 399 20.74 2.68 22.89
CA ASN A 399 21.49 1.76 23.71
C ASN A 399 20.88 0.35 23.65
N ILE A 400 21.72 -0.67 23.83
CA ILE A 400 21.33 -2.10 23.80
C ILE A 400 20.15 -2.37 24.73
N ASP A 401 20.21 -1.91 25.97
CA ASP A 401 19.17 -2.10 26.99
C ASP A 401 17.84 -1.43 26.65
N ALA A 402 17.86 -0.49 25.72
CA ALA A 402 16.67 0.25 25.27
C ALA A 402 16.09 -0.29 23.96
N SER A 403 16.63 -1.38 23.41
CA SER A 403 16.12 -2.00 22.17
C SER A 403 14.70 -2.51 22.35
N LEU A 404 13.84 -2.24 21.37
CA LEU A 404 12.42 -2.59 21.39
C LEU A 404 12.04 -3.64 20.33
N SER A 405 12.97 -4.08 19.50
CA SER A 405 12.81 -5.20 18.56
C SER A 405 14.04 -6.11 18.59
N GLY A 406 13.88 -7.36 18.13
CA GLY A 406 14.98 -8.32 18.04
C GLY A 406 16.05 -7.87 17.03
N ASN A 407 15.65 -7.30 15.91
CA ASN A 407 16.59 -6.80 14.89
C ASN A 407 17.36 -5.57 15.40
N GLU A 408 16.68 -4.63 16.06
CA GLU A 408 17.31 -3.47 16.68
C GLU A 408 18.35 -3.89 17.73
N LEU A 409 18.00 -4.91 18.53
CA LEU A 409 18.96 -5.48 19.50
C LEU A 409 20.18 -6.04 18.80
N LEU A 410 20.01 -6.81 17.72
CA LEU A 410 21.12 -7.39 16.95
C LEU A 410 22.02 -6.33 16.31
N GLU A 411 21.42 -5.27 15.75
CA GLU A 411 22.15 -4.16 15.15
C GLU A 411 22.96 -3.39 16.21
N ASN A 412 22.33 -3.09 17.36
CA ASN A 412 23.01 -2.43 18.47
C ASN A 412 24.15 -3.30 19.06
N LEU A 413 23.92 -4.60 19.12
CA LEU A 413 24.94 -5.57 19.52
C LEU A 413 26.11 -5.60 18.53
N ALA A 414 25.85 -5.64 17.23
CA ALA A 414 26.88 -5.61 16.20
C ALA A 414 27.70 -4.29 16.24
N PHE A 415 27.02 -3.18 16.52
CA PHE A 415 27.65 -1.86 16.62
C PHE A 415 28.53 -1.72 17.88
N ALA A 416 28.04 -2.22 19.01
CA ALA A 416 28.78 -2.15 20.27
C ALA A 416 29.95 -3.13 20.32
N ASN A 417 29.88 -4.25 19.61
CA ASN A 417 30.96 -5.24 19.52
C ASN A 417 32.21 -4.73 18.81
N ARG A 418 32.10 -3.66 18.00
CA ARG A 418 33.29 -2.96 17.49
C ARG A 418 34.21 -2.47 18.63
N ASN A 419 33.70 -2.31 19.84
CA ASN A 419 34.40 -1.69 20.96
C ASN A 419 34.51 -2.52 22.24
N ASN A 420 33.89 -3.74 22.38
CA ASN A 420 33.89 -4.40 23.71
C ASN A 420 33.68 -5.93 23.69
N LYS A 421 34.62 -6.68 24.29
CA LYS A 421 34.60 -8.14 24.50
C LYS A 421 33.44 -8.64 25.42
N LEU A 422 32.84 -7.77 26.23
CA LEU A 422 31.74 -8.10 27.16
C LEU A 422 30.42 -8.41 26.46
N LEU A 423 30.32 -8.17 25.18
CA LEU A 423 29.07 -8.27 24.44
C LEU A 423 28.77 -9.68 23.93
N ALA A 424 29.80 -10.50 23.66
CA ALA A 424 29.61 -11.90 23.28
C ALA A 424 28.91 -12.66 24.40
N GLU A 425 29.32 -12.43 25.67
CA GLU A 425 28.68 -13.03 26.84
C GLU A 425 27.25 -12.55 27.07
N ALA A 426 26.92 -11.30 26.76
CA ALA A 426 25.56 -10.76 26.87
C ALA A 426 24.62 -11.37 25.79
N VAL A 427 25.11 -11.62 24.58
CA VAL A 427 24.36 -12.28 23.49
C VAL A 427 24.14 -13.76 23.84
N GLU A 428 25.14 -14.45 24.32
CA GLU A 428 25.01 -15.86 24.76
C GLU A 428 24.01 -15.97 25.90
N ASN A 429 24.11 -15.13 26.93
CA ASN A 429 23.17 -15.11 28.05
C ASN A 429 21.74 -14.76 27.64
N TRP A 430 21.55 -13.91 26.66
CA TRP A 430 20.21 -13.57 26.14
C TRP A 430 19.65 -14.68 25.24
N ALA A 431 20.48 -15.27 24.38
CA ALA A 431 20.10 -16.41 23.55
C ALA A 431 19.73 -17.64 24.38
N GLU A 432 20.43 -17.87 25.50
CA GLU A 432 20.11 -18.93 26.42
C GLU A 432 18.81 -18.71 27.21
N ARG A 433 18.44 -17.44 27.47
CA ARG A 433 17.18 -17.09 28.16
C ARG A 433 15.97 -17.05 27.24
N SER A 434 16.13 -16.95 25.93
CA SER A 434 15.01 -17.03 25.02
C SER A 434 14.57 -18.48 24.84
N SER A 435 13.42 -18.83 25.40
CA SER A 435 12.80 -20.17 25.32
C SER A 435 12.26 -20.56 23.95
N ILE A 436 12.49 -19.75 22.93
CA ILE A 436 11.99 -19.95 21.57
C ILE A 436 13.18 -20.24 20.64
N GLU A 437 13.40 -21.52 20.39
CA GLU A 437 14.46 -22.06 19.53
C GLU A 437 14.53 -21.41 18.15
N TYR A 438 13.38 -21.06 17.57
CA TYR A 438 13.26 -20.35 16.29
C TYR A 438 13.85 -18.92 16.33
N ILE A 439 13.61 -18.16 17.40
CA ILE A 439 14.18 -16.82 17.56
C ILE A 439 15.70 -16.90 17.73
N ARG A 440 16.16 -17.93 18.46
CA ARG A 440 17.57 -18.24 18.65
C ARG A 440 18.28 -18.52 17.32
N GLU A 441 17.69 -19.34 16.46
CA GLU A 441 18.24 -19.70 15.15
C GLU A 441 18.21 -18.52 14.15
N CYS A 442 17.13 -17.76 14.11
CA CYS A 442 17.03 -16.55 13.28
C CYS A 442 18.01 -15.45 13.72
N CYS A 443 18.18 -15.25 15.01
CA CYS A 443 19.16 -14.30 15.55
C CYS A 443 20.58 -14.74 15.25
N PHE A 444 20.91 -16.03 15.41
CA PHE A 444 22.23 -16.57 15.14
C PHE A 444 22.58 -16.52 13.65
N ASN A 445 21.66 -16.88 12.75
CA ASN A 445 21.88 -16.86 11.30
C ASN A 445 22.03 -15.43 10.76
N ARG A 446 21.25 -14.46 11.23
CA ARG A 446 21.42 -13.04 10.88
C ARG A 446 22.71 -12.44 11.43
N TYR A 447 23.05 -12.74 12.66
CA TYR A 447 24.29 -12.30 13.27
C TYR A 447 25.51 -12.86 12.52
N SER A 448 25.49 -14.13 12.14
CA SER A 448 26.52 -14.74 11.30
C SER A 448 26.61 -14.11 9.92
N GLY A 449 25.46 -13.76 9.30
CA GLY A 449 25.39 -13.09 8.00
C GLY A 449 25.94 -11.66 8.04
N ILE A 450 25.64 -10.90 9.08
CA ILE A 450 26.17 -9.55 9.29
C ILE A 450 27.71 -9.60 9.51
N LEU A 451 28.18 -10.56 10.26
CA LEU A 451 29.63 -10.76 10.48
C LEU A 451 30.35 -11.25 9.23
N GLN A 452 29.70 -12.10 8.38
CA GLN A 452 30.30 -12.56 7.12
C GLN A 452 30.43 -11.46 6.07
N SER A 453 29.60 -10.43 6.14
CA SER A 453 29.68 -9.28 5.24
C SER A 453 30.67 -8.19 5.66
N SER A 454 31.27 -8.31 6.86
CA SER A 454 32.24 -7.35 7.38
C SER A 454 33.63 -7.98 7.49
N GLU A 455 34.68 -7.25 7.14
CA GLU A 455 36.11 -7.65 7.30
C GLU A 455 36.49 -8.02 8.75
N LEU A 456 35.54 -7.99 9.69
CA LEU A 456 35.71 -8.26 11.11
C LEU A 456 35.74 -9.76 11.49
N LEU A 457 35.51 -10.68 10.55
CA LEU A 457 35.57 -12.13 10.81
C LEU A 457 36.97 -12.66 11.16
N SER A 458 38.03 -11.89 10.88
CA SER A 458 39.39 -12.30 11.23
C SER A 458 39.74 -12.23 12.72
N GLU A 459 38.93 -11.54 13.53
CA GLU A 459 39.20 -11.30 14.96
C GLU A 459 38.32 -12.11 15.92
N PHE A 460 37.36 -12.85 15.44
CA PHE A 460 36.48 -13.70 16.29
C PHE A 460 37.11 -15.10 16.49
N PRO A 461 37.21 -15.58 17.73
CA PRO A 461 37.65 -16.95 17.96
C PRO A 461 36.61 -17.92 17.41
N ARG A 462 37.07 -18.88 16.54
CA ARG A 462 36.29 -19.95 15.90
C ARG A 462 35.61 -20.94 16.86
N LYS A 463 35.15 -20.53 18.02
CA LYS A 463 34.59 -21.37 19.06
C LYS A 463 33.03 -21.37 19.12
N ILE A 464 32.35 -20.91 18.08
CA ILE A 464 30.89 -20.97 18.01
C ILE A 464 30.47 -22.03 16.96
N GLY A 465 31.04 -23.21 17.03
CA GLY A 465 30.75 -24.28 16.08
C GLY A 465 31.25 -25.64 16.55
N SER A 466 30.86 -26.02 17.74
CA SER A 466 30.96 -27.43 18.21
C SER A 466 29.87 -27.73 19.22
#